data_5b22e8b79ed82f7134c0e3f3074e325d
#
_entry.id   5b22e8b79ed82f7134c0e3f3074e325d
#
_cell.length_a   1.000
_cell.length_b   1.000
_cell.length_c   1.000
_cell.angle_alpha   90.00
_cell.angle_beta   90.00
_cell.angle_gamma   90.00
#
_symmetry.space_group_name_H-M   'P 1'
#
loop_
_entity.id
_entity.type
_entity.pdbx_description
1 polymer ?
#
loop_
_entity_poly.entity_id
_entity_poly.type
_entity_poly.pdbx_seq_one_letter_code
_entity_poly.pdbx_strand_id
1 'polypeptide(L)'
;MKVYYDKDADLSLIKGKNVTIIGYGSQGHAHAQNLNDSGVKVTVALRKGGASWTKAEKAGLKVAEIADAVKTADVVMMLLPDEQIAAVYNADVAANMKAGASLAFAHGSMCTMARWCRVTTSTSGWWRPRPPATPCATPTPKAAACRT
;
A
#
# COMPACT_ATOMS: atom_id res chain seq x y z
N MET A 1 -6.82 20.10 18.77
CA MET A 1 -6.40 18.85 18.10
C MET A 1 -7.36 17.75 18.53
N LYS A 2 -7.97 17.00 17.59
CA LYS A 2 -8.88 15.90 17.93
C LYS A 2 -8.05 14.63 18.11
N VAL A 3 -8.13 14.01 19.26
CA VAL A 3 -7.42 12.76 19.59
C VAL A 3 -8.43 11.62 19.50
N TYR A 4 -8.03 10.51 18.85
CA TYR A 4 -8.86 9.32 18.71
C TYR A 4 -8.27 8.21 19.58
N TYR A 5 -9.15 7.44 20.23
CA TYR A 5 -8.82 6.28 21.06
C TYR A 5 -9.46 5.03 20.45
N ASP A 6 -9.12 3.85 20.98
CA ASP A 6 -9.64 2.56 20.49
C ASP A 6 -11.18 2.50 20.43
N LYS A 7 -11.86 3.13 21.38
CA LYS A 7 -13.34 3.24 21.41
C LYS A 7 -13.92 4.08 20.26
N ASP A 8 -13.11 4.92 19.65
CA ASP A 8 -13.51 5.78 18.53
C ASP A 8 -13.25 5.10 17.18
N ALA A 9 -12.60 3.93 17.19
CA ALA A 9 -12.28 3.14 16.00
C ALA A 9 -13.42 2.17 15.69
N ASP A 10 -13.93 2.25 14.46
CA ASP A 10 -14.96 1.34 13.98
C ASP A 10 -14.33 0.25 13.09
N LEU A 11 -14.16 -0.94 13.64
CA LEU A 11 -13.62 -2.10 12.92
C LEU A 11 -14.51 -2.57 11.76
N SER A 12 -15.80 -2.23 11.79
CA SER A 12 -16.73 -2.62 10.73
C SER A 12 -16.34 -2.05 9.37
N LEU A 13 -15.71 -0.89 9.36
CA LEU A 13 -15.24 -0.20 8.15
C LEU A 13 -14.21 -1.01 7.35
N ILE A 14 -13.38 -1.81 8.03
CA ILE A 14 -12.34 -2.60 7.38
C ILE A 14 -12.72 -4.07 7.22
N LYS A 15 -13.59 -4.62 8.10
CA LYS A 15 -14.02 -6.01 8.04
C LYS A 15 -14.74 -6.38 6.74
N GLY A 16 -15.44 -5.42 6.13
CA GLY A 16 -16.11 -5.60 4.84
C GLY A 16 -15.20 -5.49 3.62
N LYS A 17 -13.91 -5.17 3.81
CA LYS A 17 -12.97 -4.91 2.72
C LYS A 17 -11.97 -6.04 2.56
N ASN A 18 -11.50 -6.23 1.32
CA ASN A 18 -10.40 -7.12 1.01
C ASN A 18 -9.08 -6.33 1.15
N VAL A 19 -8.27 -6.70 2.12
CA VAL A 19 -6.97 -6.07 2.37
C VAL A 19 -5.87 -6.94 1.75
N THR A 20 -5.07 -6.35 0.89
CA THR A 20 -3.90 -7.00 0.29
C THR A 20 -2.63 -6.38 0.86
N ILE A 21 -1.76 -7.22 1.41
CA ILE A 21 -0.46 -6.82 1.95
C ILE A 21 0.62 -7.29 1.00
N ILE A 22 1.36 -6.34 0.42
CA ILE A 22 2.48 -6.63 -0.47
C ILE A 22 3.77 -6.63 0.35
N GLY A 23 4.39 -7.81 0.47
CA GLY A 23 5.57 -8.03 1.29
C GLY A 23 5.26 -8.76 2.60
N TYR A 24 6.17 -9.65 3.00
CA TYR A 24 6.04 -10.48 4.21
C TYR A 24 7.34 -10.46 5.02
N GLY A 25 7.85 -9.26 5.25
CA GLY A 25 8.92 -8.97 6.20
C GLY A 25 8.38 -8.91 7.63
N SER A 26 9.13 -8.34 8.58
CA SER A 26 8.71 -8.21 9.98
C SER A 26 7.39 -7.47 10.14
N GLN A 27 7.21 -6.35 9.46
CA GLN A 27 5.97 -5.58 9.50
C GLN A 27 4.83 -6.30 8.75
N GLY A 28 5.08 -6.81 7.54
CA GLY A 28 4.07 -7.51 6.75
C GLY A 28 3.50 -8.72 7.47
N HIS A 29 4.34 -9.51 8.13
CA HIS A 29 3.93 -10.63 8.97
C HIS A 29 3.03 -10.18 10.13
N ALA A 30 3.44 -9.18 10.90
CA ALA A 30 2.69 -8.71 12.06
C ALA A 30 1.34 -8.09 11.65
N HIS A 31 1.33 -7.24 10.62
CA HIS A 31 0.09 -6.64 10.12
C HIS A 31 -0.89 -7.68 9.56
N ALA A 32 -0.38 -8.66 8.80
CA ALA A 32 -1.22 -9.71 8.23
C ALA A 32 -1.89 -10.56 9.31
N GLN A 33 -1.16 -10.96 10.35
CA GLN A 33 -1.71 -11.73 11.45
C GLN A 33 -2.72 -10.91 12.26
N ASN A 34 -2.37 -9.69 12.67
CA ASN A 34 -3.27 -8.84 13.46
C ASN A 34 -4.60 -8.55 12.73
N LEU A 35 -4.55 -8.29 11.43
CA LEU A 35 -5.76 -8.09 10.64
C LEU A 35 -6.58 -9.37 10.51
N ASN A 36 -5.93 -10.51 10.29
CA ASN A 36 -6.60 -11.81 10.21
C ASN A 36 -7.27 -12.17 11.53
N ASP A 37 -6.60 -11.97 12.67
CA ASP A 37 -7.14 -12.20 14.01
C ASP A 37 -8.32 -11.25 14.33
N SER A 38 -8.31 -10.06 13.75
CA SER A 38 -9.43 -9.11 13.83
C SER A 38 -10.61 -9.47 12.93
N GLY A 39 -10.53 -10.57 12.17
CA GLY A 39 -11.58 -11.02 11.27
C GLY A 39 -11.69 -10.27 9.96
N VAL A 40 -10.60 -9.63 9.51
CA VAL A 40 -10.49 -8.96 8.21
C VAL A 40 -10.06 -9.95 7.15
N LYS A 41 -10.59 -9.84 5.94
CA LYS A 41 -10.16 -10.65 4.79
C LYS A 41 -8.81 -10.19 4.28
N VAL A 42 -7.74 -10.90 4.67
CA VAL A 42 -6.36 -10.55 4.29
C VAL A 42 -5.84 -11.51 3.22
N THR A 43 -5.18 -10.95 2.22
CA THR A 43 -4.41 -11.69 1.22
C THR A 43 -2.98 -11.17 1.24
N VAL A 44 -2.01 -12.05 1.39
CA VAL A 44 -0.59 -11.68 1.30
C VAL A 44 -0.15 -11.83 -0.14
N ALA A 45 0.32 -10.74 -0.73
CA ALA A 45 0.77 -10.69 -2.10
C ALA A 45 2.29 -10.81 -2.17
N LEU A 46 2.79 -11.86 -2.81
CA LEU A 46 4.21 -12.18 -2.89
C LEU A 46 4.60 -12.62 -4.30
N ARG A 47 5.90 -12.63 -4.56
CA ARG A 47 6.46 -13.25 -5.76
C ARG A 47 6.42 -14.77 -5.61
N LYS A 48 5.96 -15.46 -6.64
CA LYS A 48 5.90 -16.92 -6.69
C LYS A 48 7.28 -17.54 -6.46
N GLY A 49 7.33 -18.56 -5.59
CA GLY A 49 8.57 -19.28 -5.27
C GLY A 49 9.53 -18.55 -4.31
N GLY A 50 9.15 -17.42 -3.75
CA GLY A 50 9.95 -16.74 -2.73
C GLY A 50 9.89 -17.44 -1.36
N ALA A 51 10.96 -17.32 -0.57
CA ALA A 51 11.02 -17.91 0.78
C ALA A 51 9.92 -17.44 1.73
N SER A 52 9.38 -16.25 1.49
CA SER A 52 8.27 -15.68 2.25
C SER A 52 6.92 -16.34 1.91
N TRP A 53 6.79 -16.94 0.74
CA TRP A 53 5.56 -17.61 0.30
C TRP A 53 5.20 -18.76 1.24
N THR A 54 6.13 -19.70 1.42
CA THR A 54 5.94 -20.85 2.31
C THR A 54 5.76 -20.48 3.77
N LYS A 55 6.36 -19.36 4.20
CA LYS A 55 6.18 -18.84 5.56
C LYS A 55 4.76 -18.30 5.78
N ALA A 56 4.22 -17.59 4.81
CA ALA A 56 2.86 -17.05 4.89
C ALA A 56 1.79 -18.16 4.81
N GLU A 57 2.00 -19.17 3.96
CA GLU A 57 1.13 -20.35 3.89
C GLU A 57 1.11 -21.15 5.20
N LYS A 58 2.28 -21.36 5.82
CA LYS A 58 2.39 -22.03 7.14
C LYS A 58 1.69 -21.26 8.26
N ALA A 59 1.61 -19.93 8.13
CA ALA A 59 0.85 -19.09 9.06
C ALA A 59 -0.67 -19.10 8.82
N GLY A 60 -1.16 -19.90 7.87
CA GLY A 60 -2.59 -20.01 7.56
C GLY A 60 -3.17 -18.82 6.78
N LEU A 61 -2.33 -17.97 6.23
CA LEU A 61 -2.75 -16.79 5.47
C LEU A 61 -2.96 -17.15 3.99
N LYS A 62 -3.92 -16.49 3.36
CA LYS A 62 -4.12 -16.61 1.92
C LYS A 62 -2.97 -15.90 1.20
N VAL A 63 -2.28 -16.64 0.33
CA VAL A 63 -1.18 -16.10 -0.47
C VAL A 63 -1.57 -16.08 -1.95
N ALA A 64 -1.21 -15.02 -2.66
CA ALA A 64 -1.44 -14.90 -4.10
C ALA A 64 -0.30 -14.12 -4.77
N GLU A 65 -0.24 -14.16 -6.10
CA GLU A 65 0.67 -13.29 -6.85
C GLU A 65 0.21 -11.83 -6.76
N ILE A 66 1.16 -10.89 -6.85
CA ILE A 66 0.90 -9.47 -6.62
C ILE A 66 -0.18 -8.95 -7.57
N ALA A 67 -0.05 -9.24 -8.86
CA ALA A 67 -1.00 -8.78 -9.88
C ALA A 67 -2.43 -9.26 -9.64
N ASP A 68 -2.61 -10.51 -9.21
CA ASP A 68 -3.94 -11.10 -8.99
C ASP A 68 -4.55 -10.66 -7.66
N ALA A 69 -3.74 -10.55 -6.62
CA ALA A 69 -4.21 -10.08 -5.33
C ALA A 69 -4.70 -8.63 -5.39
N VAL A 70 -4.00 -7.77 -6.13
CA VAL A 70 -4.33 -6.35 -6.26
C VAL A 70 -5.65 -6.12 -7.02
N LYS A 71 -5.99 -6.96 -8.00
CA LYS A 71 -7.27 -6.85 -8.76
C LYS A 71 -8.50 -6.94 -7.87
N THR A 72 -8.43 -7.69 -6.79
CA THR A 72 -9.55 -7.91 -5.87
C THR A 72 -9.50 -7.05 -4.61
N ALA A 73 -8.40 -6.32 -4.41
CA ALA A 73 -8.15 -5.54 -3.22
C ALA A 73 -8.95 -4.24 -3.18
N ASP A 74 -9.51 -3.94 -2.02
CA ASP A 74 -10.08 -2.62 -1.72
C ASP A 74 -9.07 -1.74 -0.97
N VAL A 75 -8.12 -2.37 -0.26
CA VAL A 75 -6.99 -1.72 0.40
C VAL A 75 -5.71 -2.47 0.04
N VAL A 76 -4.73 -1.77 -0.50
CA VAL A 76 -3.41 -2.30 -0.83
C VAL A 76 -2.38 -1.67 0.12
N MET A 77 -1.72 -2.48 0.92
CA MET A 77 -0.69 -2.05 1.86
C MET A 77 0.69 -2.48 1.36
N MET A 78 1.54 -1.52 1.06
CA MET A 78 2.88 -1.79 0.55
C MET A 78 3.89 -1.79 1.70
N LEU A 79 4.40 -2.97 2.03
CA LEU A 79 5.37 -3.23 3.11
C LEU A 79 6.66 -3.87 2.57
N LEU A 80 7.09 -3.39 1.42
CA LEU A 80 8.36 -3.73 0.80
C LEU A 80 9.46 -2.76 1.25
N PRO A 81 10.75 -3.12 1.07
CA PRO A 81 11.84 -2.15 1.18
C PRO A 81 11.63 -0.97 0.23
N ASP A 82 11.96 0.24 0.69
CA ASP A 82 11.65 1.51 0.00
C ASP A 82 12.15 1.55 -1.44
N GLU A 83 13.33 1.00 -1.68
CA GLU A 83 13.94 0.95 -3.01
C GLU A 83 13.15 0.08 -4.01
N GLN A 84 12.36 -0.88 -3.52
CA GLN A 84 11.59 -1.80 -4.36
C GLN A 84 10.15 -1.34 -4.59
N ILE A 85 9.62 -0.48 -3.72
CA ILE A 85 8.22 -0.07 -3.77
C ILE A 85 7.84 0.53 -5.12
N ALA A 86 8.65 1.47 -5.63
CA ALA A 86 8.38 2.14 -6.90
C ALA A 86 8.37 1.18 -8.09
N ALA A 87 9.32 0.24 -8.13
CA ALA A 87 9.43 -0.75 -9.19
C ALA A 87 8.22 -1.70 -9.20
N VAL A 88 7.86 -2.24 -8.04
CA VAL A 88 6.72 -3.16 -7.88
C VAL A 88 5.39 -2.45 -8.15
N TYR A 89 5.24 -1.21 -7.70
CA TYR A 89 4.05 -0.43 -7.98
C TYR A 89 3.83 -0.25 -9.47
N ASN A 90 4.84 0.20 -10.19
CA ASN A 90 4.73 0.45 -11.64
C ASN A 90 4.54 -0.83 -12.45
N ALA A 91 5.16 -1.94 -12.03
CA ALA A 91 5.08 -3.21 -12.74
C ALA A 91 3.73 -3.92 -12.53
N ASP A 92 3.32 -4.07 -11.26
CA ASP A 92 2.27 -5.02 -10.90
C ASP A 92 1.01 -4.35 -10.30
N VAL A 93 1.17 -3.19 -9.65
CA VAL A 93 0.08 -2.57 -8.87
C VAL A 93 -0.69 -1.55 -9.71
N ALA A 94 0.00 -0.62 -10.35
CA ALA A 94 -0.63 0.52 -11.03
C ALA A 94 -1.62 0.12 -12.12
N ALA A 95 -1.30 -0.93 -12.89
CA ALA A 95 -2.13 -1.40 -13.99
C ALA A 95 -3.29 -2.30 -13.52
N ASN A 96 -3.17 -2.92 -12.35
CA ASN A 96 -4.11 -3.92 -11.84
C ASN A 96 -4.98 -3.41 -10.69
N MET A 97 -4.68 -2.23 -10.15
CA MET A 97 -5.40 -1.70 -9.00
C MET A 97 -6.82 -1.28 -9.37
N LYS A 98 -7.78 -1.72 -8.57
CA LYS A 98 -9.19 -1.41 -8.74
C LYS A 98 -9.44 0.10 -8.54
N ALA A 99 -10.31 0.67 -9.36
CA ALA A 99 -10.72 2.06 -9.20
C ALA A 99 -11.35 2.27 -7.82
N GLY A 100 -10.89 3.28 -7.08
CA GLY A 100 -11.36 3.56 -5.72
C GLY A 100 -10.69 2.73 -4.62
N ALA A 101 -9.77 1.82 -4.94
CA ALA A 101 -8.96 1.15 -3.94
C ALA A 101 -8.02 2.13 -3.22
N SER A 102 -7.78 1.89 -1.95
CA SER A 102 -6.90 2.71 -1.12
C SER A 102 -5.49 2.12 -1.11
N LEU A 103 -4.49 2.98 -1.24
CA LEU A 103 -3.08 2.60 -1.14
C LEU A 103 -2.52 3.08 0.20
N ALA A 104 -1.89 2.18 0.96
CA ALA A 104 -1.33 2.45 2.28
C ALA A 104 0.17 2.11 2.32
N PHE A 105 0.91 2.89 3.09
CA PHE A 105 2.35 2.72 3.33
C PHE A 105 2.64 2.74 4.83
N ALA A 106 3.74 2.12 5.24
CA ALA A 106 4.14 2.09 6.65
C ALA A 106 4.61 3.46 7.17
N HIS A 107 5.15 4.31 6.29
CA HIS A 107 5.63 5.65 6.64
C HIS A 107 5.52 6.62 5.47
N GLY A 108 5.58 7.92 5.79
CA GLY A 108 5.31 8.99 4.83
C GLY A 108 6.48 9.36 3.90
N SER A 109 7.67 8.77 4.04
CA SER A 109 8.83 9.12 3.21
C SER A 109 8.60 8.86 1.72
N MET A 110 7.79 7.87 1.39
CA MET A 110 7.38 7.57 0.03
C MET A 110 6.56 8.69 -0.62
N CYS A 111 5.82 9.46 0.16
CA CYS A 111 5.01 10.57 -0.32
C CYS A 111 5.84 11.84 -0.54
N THR A 112 6.99 11.96 0.11
CA THR A 112 7.87 13.14 0.04
C THR A 112 8.95 13.02 -1.03
N MET A 113 9.35 11.80 -1.38
CA MET A 113 10.25 11.58 -2.49
C MET A 113 9.48 11.70 -3.80
N ALA A 114 9.85 12.68 -4.63
CA ALA A 114 9.21 13.06 -5.91
C ALA A 114 9.04 11.92 -6.95
N ARG A 115 9.36 10.69 -6.61
CA ARG A 115 9.15 9.49 -7.43
C ARG A 115 7.68 9.08 -7.57
N TRP A 116 6.78 9.66 -6.73
CA TRP A 116 5.37 9.29 -6.63
C TRP A 116 4.39 10.38 -7.04
N CYS A 117 4.82 11.40 -7.75
CA CYS A 117 3.95 12.49 -8.24
C CYS A 117 2.81 12.05 -9.18
N ARG A 118 2.59 10.78 -9.43
CA ARG A 118 1.55 10.28 -10.34
C ARG A 118 0.47 9.43 -9.72
N VAL A 119 0.37 9.32 -8.42
CA VAL A 119 -0.78 8.64 -7.83
C VAL A 119 -1.92 9.63 -7.67
N THR A 120 -2.53 10.03 -8.77
CA THR A 120 -3.59 11.06 -8.80
C THR A 120 -5.00 10.52 -8.77
N THR A 121 -5.24 9.23 -8.55
CA THR A 121 -6.60 8.69 -8.68
C THR A 121 -7.07 7.80 -7.54
N SER A 122 -6.31 7.66 -6.48
CA SER A 122 -6.77 6.93 -5.33
C SER A 122 -7.02 7.89 -4.18
N THR A 123 -8.21 7.84 -3.65
CA THR A 123 -8.59 8.52 -2.42
C THR A 123 -7.72 7.97 -1.30
N SER A 124 -6.54 8.54 -1.14
CA SER A 124 -5.67 8.25 0.00
C SER A 124 -6.32 8.83 1.25
N GLY A 125 -7.23 8.07 1.87
CA GLY A 125 -8.00 8.52 3.03
C GLY A 125 -7.17 8.69 4.29
N TRP A 126 -5.87 8.41 4.31
CA TRP A 126 -5.09 8.36 5.54
C TRP A 126 -4.05 9.46 5.70
N TRP A 127 -3.59 10.08 4.65
CA TRP A 127 -2.71 11.23 4.78
C TRP A 127 -2.67 12.04 3.47
N ARG A 128 -3.23 13.24 3.51
CA ARG A 128 -2.92 14.28 2.53
C ARG A 128 -1.75 15.08 3.07
N PRO A 129 -0.54 14.94 2.52
CA PRO A 129 0.45 15.99 2.69
C PRO A 129 -0.19 17.26 2.10
N ARG A 130 -0.11 18.37 2.80
CA ARG A 130 -0.37 19.67 2.15
C ARG A 130 0.52 19.71 0.91
N PRO A 131 -0.03 20.01 -0.28
CA PRO A 131 0.83 20.21 -1.42
C PRO A 131 1.83 21.29 -1.03
N PRO A 132 3.11 21.13 -1.39
CA PRO A 132 4.06 22.24 -1.28
C PRO A 132 3.42 23.43 -2.00
N ALA A 133 3.61 24.62 -1.47
CA ALA A 133 2.99 25.86 -1.94
C ALA A 133 3.31 26.21 -3.41
N THR A 134 4.11 25.39 -4.07
CA THR A 134 4.43 25.47 -5.49
C THR A 134 3.94 24.21 -6.20
N PRO A 135 3.06 24.32 -7.20
CA PRO A 135 2.72 23.18 -8.02
C PRO A 135 3.99 22.66 -8.70
N CYS A 136 4.32 21.39 -8.50
CA CYS A 136 5.28 20.71 -9.35
C CYS A 136 4.77 20.85 -10.78
N ALA A 137 5.39 21.72 -11.56
CA ALA A 137 5.13 21.81 -12.98
C ALA A 137 5.33 20.42 -13.57
N THR A 138 4.37 19.94 -14.34
CA THR A 138 4.52 18.75 -15.16
C THR A 138 5.86 18.82 -15.88
N PRO A 139 6.74 17.83 -15.75
CA PRO A 139 7.96 17.85 -16.54
C PRO A 139 7.58 17.67 -18.00
N THR A 140 7.66 18.77 -18.75
CA THR A 140 7.89 18.66 -20.18
C THR A 140 9.20 17.87 -20.39
N PRO A 141 9.32 17.07 -21.47
CA PRO A 141 10.45 16.15 -21.65
C PRO A 141 11.81 16.82 -21.92
N LYS A 142 11.98 18.07 -21.57
CA LYS A 142 13.26 18.77 -21.61
C LYS A 142 13.54 19.38 -20.24
N ALA A 143 14.50 18.79 -19.56
CA ALA A 143 15.30 19.34 -18.48
C ALA A 143 14.52 20.17 -17.45
N ALA A 144 14.28 19.65 -16.30
CA ALA A 144 14.02 20.52 -15.19
C ALA A 144 14.85 20.12 -13.98
N ALA A 145 15.82 20.94 -13.74
CA ALA A 145 16.40 21.10 -12.45
C ALA A 145 15.29 21.53 -11.49
N CYS A 146 14.99 20.69 -10.50
CA CYS A 146 14.30 21.13 -9.31
C CYS A 146 15.29 22.03 -8.57
N ARG A 147 15.07 23.33 -8.59
CA ARG A 147 15.81 24.26 -7.73
C ARG A 147 15.12 24.29 -6.38
N THR A 148 15.91 24.10 -5.38
CA THR A 148 15.66 24.28 -3.96
C THR A 148 14.94 25.59 -3.63
#